data_2fc52d739f7d585d6e1447b6718f332f
#
_entry.id   2fc52d739f7d585d6e1447b6718f332f
#
_cell.length_a   1.000
_cell.length_b   1.000
_cell.length_c   1.000
_cell.angle_alpha   90.00
_cell.angle_beta   90.00
_cell.angle_gamma   90.00
#
_symmetry.space_group_name_H-M   'P 1'
#
loop_
_entity.id
_entity.type
_entity.pdbx_description
1 polymer ?
#
loop_
_entity_poly.entity_id
_entity_poly.type
_entity_poly.pdbx_seq_one_letter_code
_entity_poly.pdbx_strand_id
1 'polypeptide(L)'
;GPDDPYVDIAIHGDGLAALQFRRVRGGPTEEIRFAVKGPDVFQLERDGDRYVASVARFGEPFVQQELRGLALGDTVYAGLFVCAHNDTVLERALFDNVRLIVPAPEDFVPYQDYIGSLLEVLDVETGRRKVLYTSEASIQAPNWTPDGRALIYNQDGLLYRFDLATRRPSVIPTGFATQNNNDHVLSPDGRWLGLSHHAPEHGGRSIIYVVPIEGGTPRQVT
;
A
#
# COMPACT_ATOMS: atom_id res chain seq x y z
N GLY A 1 -0.81 -2.92 26.95
CA GLY A 1 -0.99 -1.84 27.96
C GLY A 1 0.28 -1.00 28.08
N PRO A 2 0.27 0.11 28.85
CA PRO A 2 1.41 1.05 28.89
C PRO A 2 2.71 0.42 29.45
N ASP A 3 2.58 -0.66 30.20
CA ASP A 3 3.73 -1.37 30.80
C ASP A 3 4.19 -2.58 29.98
N ASP A 4 3.51 -2.92 28.89
CA ASP A 4 3.85 -4.11 28.11
C ASP A 4 5.17 -3.93 27.36
N PRO A 5 5.85 -5.03 26.97
CA PRO A 5 6.97 -4.98 26.04
C PRO A 5 6.58 -4.32 24.73
N TYR A 6 7.48 -3.55 24.15
CA TYR A 6 7.25 -2.85 22.90
C TYR A 6 8.56 -2.57 22.15
N VAL A 7 8.43 -2.19 20.90
CA VAL A 7 9.48 -1.60 20.09
C VAL A 7 8.88 -0.51 19.20
N ASP A 8 9.56 0.61 19.09
CA ASP A 8 9.18 1.70 18.19
C ASP A 8 10.38 2.46 17.62
N ILE A 9 10.12 3.33 16.65
CA ILE A 9 11.05 4.35 16.21
C ILE A 9 10.50 5.69 16.65
N ALA A 10 11.17 6.34 17.59
CA ALA A 10 10.82 7.66 18.08
C ALA A 10 11.68 8.73 17.42
N ILE A 11 11.04 9.81 16.96
CA ILE A 11 11.69 11.02 16.46
C ILE A 11 11.29 12.15 17.39
N HIS A 12 12.27 12.68 18.11
CA HIS A 12 12.07 13.73 19.10
C HIS A 12 12.04 15.12 18.45
N GLY A 13 11.44 16.09 19.13
CA GLY A 13 11.32 17.45 18.65
C GLY A 13 12.65 18.18 18.40
N ASP A 14 13.74 17.75 19.03
CA ASP A 14 15.10 18.24 18.77
C ASP A 14 15.79 17.54 17.59
N GLY A 15 15.07 16.60 16.94
CA GLY A 15 15.55 15.81 15.82
C GLY A 15 16.31 14.53 16.18
N LEU A 16 16.46 14.19 17.47
CA LEU A 16 16.98 12.88 17.86
C LEU A 16 16.07 11.78 17.32
N ALA A 17 16.64 10.77 16.69
CA ALA A 17 15.94 9.55 16.30
C ALA A 17 16.51 8.35 17.05
N ALA A 18 15.65 7.49 17.57
CA ALA A 18 16.03 6.31 18.33
C ALA A 18 15.10 5.14 18.07
N LEU A 19 15.66 3.94 18.05
CA LEU A 19 14.93 2.69 18.23
C LEU A 19 14.74 2.50 19.73
N GLN A 20 13.50 2.64 20.23
CA GLN A 20 13.16 2.47 21.63
C GLN A 20 12.45 1.14 21.84
N PHE A 21 12.70 0.50 22.98
CA PHE A 21 12.09 -0.78 23.29
C PHE A 21 12.05 -1.07 24.79
N ARG A 22 11.12 -1.95 25.17
CA ARG A 22 11.02 -2.53 26.52
C ARG A 22 10.97 -4.04 26.39
N ARG A 23 11.88 -4.74 27.07
CA ARG A 23 12.01 -6.21 26.94
C ARG A 23 11.02 -6.99 27.77
N VAL A 24 10.70 -6.49 28.94
CA VAL A 24 9.82 -7.15 29.90
C VAL A 24 8.79 -6.16 30.46
N ARG A 25 7.62 -6.67 30.80
CA ARG A 25 6.55 -5.85 31.36
C ARG A 25 7.01 -5.09 32.58
N GLY A 26 6.76 -3.78 32.65
CA GLY A 26 7.16 -2.90 33.73
C GLY A 26 8.68 -2.64 33.81
N GLY A 27 9.46 -3.18 32.89
CA GLY A 27 10.89 -2.92 32.80
C GLY A 27 11.23 -1.52 32.30
N PRO A 28 12.50 -1.11 32.33
CA PRO A 28 12.92 0.16 31.78
C PRO A 28 12.79 0.19 30.25
N THR A 29 12.60 1.38 29.70
CA THR A 29 12.78 1.64 28.28
C THR A 29 14.28 1.74 27.98
N GLU A 30 14.72 1.01 26.97
CA GLU A 30 16.06 1.08 26.40
C GLU A 30 16.01 1.79 25.06
N GLU A 31 17.13 2.36 24.60
CA GLU A 31 17.21 3.01 23.30
C GLU A 31 18.52 2.76 22.57
N ILE A 32 18.45 2.69 21.23
CA ILE A 32 19.59 2.69 20.32
C ILE A 32 19.43 3.91 19.40
N ARG A 33 20.35 4.87 19.50
CA ARG A 33 20.26 6.13 18.77
C ARG A 33 20.76 5.99 17.33
N PHE A 34 20.11 6.71 16.42
CA PHE A 34 20.59 6.84 15.05
C PHE A 34 21.55 8.04 14.92
N ALA A 35 22.50 7.91 14.00
CA ALA A 35 23.38 9.01 13.66
C ALA A 35 22.67 10.11 12.81
N VAL A 36 21.58 9.75 12.14
CA VAL A 36 20.76 10.69 11.36
C VAL A 36 19.94 11.56 12.29
N LYS A 37 20.03 12.87 12.12
CA LYS A 37 19.25 13.84 12.88
C LYS A 37 18.07 14.34 12.05
N GLY A 38 16.85 14.31 12.63
CA GLY A 38 15.62 14.73 11.98
C GLY A 38 15.31 13.94 10.71
N PRO A 39 15.30 12.59 10.76
CA PRO A 39 14.84 11.80 9.62
C PRO A 39 13.35 12.04 9.41
N ASP A 40 12.90 11.97 8.16
CA ASP A 40 11.50 12.10 7.76
C ASP A 40 10.94 10.84 7.09
N VAL A 41 11.78 9.81 6.91
CA VAL A 41 11.40 8.48 6.45
C VAL A 41 11.87 7.44 7.45
N PHE A 42 10.97 6.54 7.85
CA PHE A 42 11.32 5.45 8.75
C PHE A 42 10.54 4.17 8.43
N GLN A 43 11.18 3.04 8.73
CA GLN A 43 10.65 1.71 8.51
C GLN A 43 11.07 0.82 9.68
N LEU A 44 10.13 0.04 10.20
CA LEU A 44 10.39 -0.98 11.22
C LEU A 44 10.01 -2.34 10.64
N GLU A 45 10.97 -3.23 10.56
CA GLU A 45 10.80 -4.61 10.12
C GLU A 45 10.87 -5.55 11.31
N ARG A 46 10.07 -6.61 11.28
CA ARG A 46 10.08 -7.69 12.26
C ARG A 46 10.23 -9.05 11.58
N ASP A 47 11.14 -9.84 12.11
CA ASP A 47 11.31 -11.26 11.76
C ASP A 47 11.50 -12.05 13.07
N GLY A 48 10.43 -12.69 13.53
CA GLY A 48 10.41 -13.36 14.83
C GLY A 48 10.69 -12.40 16.00
N ASP A 49 11.85 -12.56 16.64
CA ASP A 49 12.37 -11.74 17.74
C ASP A 49 13.45 -10.73 17.31
N ARG A 50 13.70 -10.63 16.00
CA ARG A 50 14.60 -9.68 15.38
C ARG A 50 13.83 -8.51 14.80
N TYR A 51 14.33 -7.31 15.05
CA TYR A 51 13.79 -6.06 14.52
C TYR A 51 14.89 -5.27 13.83
N VAL A 52 14.58 -4.72 12.65
CA VAL A 52 15.44 -3.78 11.93
C VAL A 52 14.70 -2.46 11.81
N ALA A 53 15.26 -1.44 12.43
CA ALA A 53 14.77 -0.09 12.30
C ALA A 53 15.63 0.68 11.31
N SER A 54 15.02 1.29 10.31
CA SER A 54 15.67 2.04 9.25
C SER A 54 15.14 3.47 9.24
N VAL A 55 16.02 4.45 9.21
CA VAL A 55 15.66 5.87 9.13
C VAL A 55 16.47 6.57 8.05
N ALA A 56 15.87 7.55 7.38
CA ALA A 56 16.53 8.38 6.38
C ALA A 56 15.90 9.78 6.31
N ARG A 57 16.59 10.73 5.73
CA ARG A 57 15.95 11.88 5.11
C ARG A 57 15.44 11.47 3.74
N PHE A 58 14.33 12.05 3.30
CA PHE A 58 13.74 11.71 2.02
C PHE A 58 14.76 11.88 0.86
N GLY A 59 14.94 10.80 0.08
CA GLY A 59 15.91 10.74 -1.01
C GLY A 59 17.34 10.34 -0.60
N GLU A 60 17.61 10.13 0.69
CA GLU A 60 18.89 9.64 1.18
C GLU A 60 18.86 8.13 1.48
N PRO A 61 20.02 7.46 1.50
CA PRO A 61 20.11 6.07 1.93
C PRO A 61 19.67 5.87 3.39
N PHE A 62 19.07 4.71 3.67
CA PHE A 62 18.71 4.33 5.03
C PHE A 62 19.94 4.07 5.91
N VAL A 63 19.88 4.57 7.14
CA VAL A 63 20.74 4.15 8.26
C VAL A 63 19.93 3.21 9.13
N GLN A 64 20.51 2.06 9.48
CA GLN A 64 19.82 0.96 10.14
C GLN A 64 20.38 0.71 11.54
N GLN A 65 19.48 0.28 12.43
CA GLN A 65 19.80 -0.31 13.74
C GLN A 65 19.05 -1.64 13.87
N GLU A 66 19.70 -2.59 14.53
CA GLU A 66 19.14 -3.92 14.73
C GLU A 66 18.99 -4.22 16.21
N LEU A 67 17.84 -4.82 16.57
CA LEU A 67 17.53 -5.35 17.90
C LEU A 67 17.22 -6.82 17.77
N ARG A 68 17.79 -7.66 18.64
CA ARG A 68 17.50 -9.10 18.73
C ARG A 68 17.05 -9.49 20.12
N GLY A 69 16.36 -10.64 20.18
CA GLY A 69 15.91 -11.24 21.43
C GLY A 69 14.79 -10.46 22.11
N LEU A 70 13.92 -9.79 21.34
CA LEU A 70 12.71 -9.17 21.85
C LEU A 70 11.47 -9.96 21.40
N ALA A 71 10.96 -10.83 22.24
CA ALA A 71 9.77 -11.62 21.97
C ALA A 71 8.50 -10.84 22.34
N LEU A 72 7.78 -10.36 21.34
CA LEU A 72 6.47 -9.70 21.51
C LEU A 72 5.26 -10.64 21.33
N GLY A 73 5.50 -11.93 21.07
CA GLY A 73 4.44 -12.90 20.74
C GLY A 73 4.00 -12.81 19.26
N ASP A 74 3.06 -13.68 18.88
CA ASP A 74 2.60 -13.81 17.48
C ASP A 74 1.64 -12.70 17.08
N THR A 75 0.85 -12.21 18.03
CA THR A 75 -0.10 -11.12 17.80
C THR A 75 0.35 -9.84 18.49
N VAL A 76 0.50 -8.78 17.72
CA VAL A 76 0.92 -7.46 18.19
C VAL A 76 -0.01 -6.37 17.67
N TYR A 77 -0.07 -5.25 18.38
CA TYR A 77 -0.63 -4.03 17.84
C TYR A 77 0.47 -3.23 17.15
N ALA A 78 0.21 -2.75 15.94
CA ALA A 78 1.07 -1.82 15.22
C ALA A 78 0.32 -0.53 14.96
N GLY A 79 0.99 0.61 15.06
CA GLY A 79 0.35 1.90 14.86
C GLY A 79 1.33 3.06 14.90
N LEU A 80 0.79 4.25 14.69
CA LEU A 80 1.49 5.51 14.77
C LEU A 80 1.12 6.22 16.07
N PHE A 81 2.05 6.98 16.62
CA PHE A 81 1.80 7.78 17.80
C PHE A 81 2.42 9.17 17.69
N VAL A 82 1.88 10.12 18.41
CA VAL A 82 2.47 11.42 18.68
C VAL A 82 2.28 11.76 20.14
N CYS A 83 3.29 12.33 20.77
CA CYS A 83 3.27 12.70 22.18
C CYS A 83 3.97 14.04 22.38
N ALA A 84 3.28 14.98 23.03
CA ALA A 84 3.83 16.29 23.38
C ALA A 84 4.77 16.26 24.59
N HIS A 85 4.75 15.21 25.42
CA HIS A 85 5.40 15.13 26.72
C HIS A 85 5.05 16.29 27.67
N ASN A 86 3.96 17.00 27.37
CA ASN A 86 3.45 18.13 28.12
C ASN A 86 1.92 18.14 28.00
N ASP A 87 1.21 18.02 29.08
CA ASP A 87 -0.25 17.95 29.15
C ASP A 87 -0.97 19.26 28.80
N THR A 88 -0.23 20.35 28.70
CA THR A 88 -0.74 21.67 28.33
C THR A 88 -0.50 22.03 26.87
N VAL A 89 0.17 21.16 26.09
CA VAL A 89 0.55 21.40 24.69
C VAL A 89 -0.09 20.36 23.79
N LEU A 90 -0.69 20.82 22.69
CA LEU A 90 -1.19 19.95 21.63
C LEU A 90 -0.13 19.86 20.51
N GLU A 91 0.41 18.65 20.31
CA GLU A 91 1.29 18.37 19.18
C GLU A 91 0.52 17.71 18.04
N ARG A 92 0.99 17.96 16.83
CA ARG A 92 0.45 17.35 15.61
C ARG A 92 1.58 16.77 14.76
N ALA A 93 1.35 15.57 14.26
CA ALA A 93 2.22 14.95 13.26
C ALA A 93 1.42 14.59 12.02
N LEU A 94 2.01 14.75 10.84
CA LEU A 94 1.48 14.28 9.58
C LEU A 94 2.29 13.07 9.14
N PHE A 95 1.59 11.96 8.90
CA PHE A 95 2.19 10.74 8.37
C PHE A 95 1.65 10.50 6.96
N ASP A 96 2.55 10.43 6.01
CA ASP A 96 2.26 10.08 4.63
C ASP A 96 2.79 8.68 4.31
N ASN A 97 2.21 8.04 3.29
CA ASN A 97 2.70 6.77 2.76
C ASN A 97 2.76 5.64 3.80
N VAL A 98 1.83 5.65 4.75
CA VAL A 98 1.75 4.64 5.82
C VAL A 98 1.35 3.30 5.24
N ARG A 99 2.15 2.26 5.53
CA ARG A 99 1.93 0.90 5.04
C ARG A 99 2.20 -0.11 6.14
N LEU A 100 1.44 -1.18 6.13
CA LEU A 100 1.77 -2.42 6.80
C LEU A 100 1.96 -3.47 5.71
N ILE A 101 3.17 -4.04 5.61
CA ILE A 101 3.51 -5.05 4.62
C ILE A 101 3.76 -6.36 5.35
N VAL A 102 2.98 -7.38 4.99
CA VAL A 102 3.23 -8.75 5.43
C VAL A 102 3.99 -9.44 4.30
N PRO A 103 5.21 -9.96 4.53
CA PRO A 103 5.96 -10.69 3.51
C PRO A 103 5.17 -11.90 3.00
N ALA A 104 5.40 -12.27 1.75
CA ALA A 104 4.86 -13.50 1.20
C ALA A 104 5.37 -14.71 1.99
N PRO A 105 4.53 -15.74 2.24
CA PRO A 105 4.98 -16.97 2.85
C PRO A 105 6.01 -17.70 1.97
N GLU A 106 6.81 -18.59 2.55
CA GLU A 106 7.89 -19.28 1.83
C GLU A 106 7.39 -20.14 0.66
N ASP A 107 6.16 -20.65 0.77
CA ASP A 107 5.50 -21.48 -0.24
C ASP A 107 4.68 -20.67 -1.26
N PHE A 108 4.78 -19.33 -1.25
CA PHE A 108 4.08 -18.45 -2.16
C PHE A 108 4.47 -18.70 -3.61
N VAL A 109 3.47 -18.97 -4.46
CA VAL A 109 3.65 -19.18 -5.89
C VAL A 109 3.19 -17.95 -6.65
N PRO A 110 4.10 -17.15 -7.23
CA PRO A 110 3.75 -15.96 -8.02
C PRO A 110 2.75 -16.27 -9.14
N TYR A 111 1.80 -15.38 -9.37
CA TYR A 111 0.70 -15.49 -10.35
C TYR A 111 -0.40 -16.51 -10.03
N GLN A 112 -0.24 -17.32 -8.98
CA GLN A 112 -1.27 -18.20 -8.45
C GLN A 112 -1.81 -17.69 -7.12
N ASP A 113 -0.88 -17.30 -6.24
CA ASP A 113 -1.21 -16.76 -4.93
C ASP A 113 -1.12 -15.23 -4.94
N TYR A 114 -1.91 -14.60 -4.09
CA TYR A 114 -1.92 -13.16 -3.89
C TYR A 114 -1.91 -12.83 -2.41
N ILE A 115 -1.09 -11.87 -2.02
CA ILE A 115 -1.00 -11.35 -0.65
C ILE A 115 -1.71 -9.99 -0.49
N GLY A 116 -2.46 -9.59 -1.51
CA GLY A 116 -3.13 -8.31 -1.59
C GLY A 116 -2.45 -7.32 -2.52
N SER A 117 -3.04 -6.14 -2.65
CA SER A 117 -2.59 -5.07 -3.53
C SER A 117 -2.70 -3.70 -2.87
N LEU A 118 -1.75 -2.84 -3.18
CA LEU A 118 -1.78 -1.43 -2.85
C LEU A 118 -1.93 -0.61 -4.14
N LEU A 119 -3.01 0.16 -4.25
CA LEU A 119 -3.17 1.14 -5.31
C LEU A 119 -2.52 2.45 -4.87
N GLU A 120 -1.46 2.84 -5.56
CA GLU A 120 -0.66 4.01 -5.22
C GLU A 120 -0.60 5.03 -6.35
N VAL A 121 -0.42 6.28 -5.99
CA VAL A 121 -0.05 7.35 -6.91
C VAL A 121 1.35 7.83 -6.57
N LEU A 122 2.20 7.93 -7.59
CA LEU A 122 3.54 8.50 -7.50
C LEU A 122 3.52 9.91 -8.09
N ASP A 123 3.95 10.88 -7.30
CA ASP A 123 4.32 12.20 -7.79
C ASP A 123 5.71 12.12 -8.43
N VAL A 124 5.79 12.30 -9.74
CA VAL A 124 7.04 12.10 -10.49
C VAL A 124 8.07 13.20 -10.28
N GLU A 125 7.65 14.38 -9.82
CA GLU A 125 8.56 15.50 -9.55
C GLU A 125 9.23 15.34 -8.19
N THR A 126 8.46 14.94 -7.18
CA THR A 126 8.94 14.83 -5.80
C THR A 126 9.36 13.41 -5.42
N GLY A 127 8.99 12.39 -6.21
CA GLY A 127 9.18 10.98 -5.88
C GLY A 127 8.28 10.47 -4.73
N ARG A 128 7.39 11.29 -4.22
CA ARG A 128 6.49 10.92 -3.13
C ARG A 128 5.41 9.97 -3.61
N ARG A 129 5.14 8.95 -2.82
CA ARG A 129 4.07 7.98 -3.07
C ARG A 129 2.94 8.18 -2.07
N LYS A 130 1.72 7.93 -2.51
CA LYS A 130 0.54 7.97 -1.68
C LYS A 130 -0.32 6.73 -1.93
N VAL A 131 -0.55 5.93 -0.87
CA VAL A 131 -1.51 4.83 -0.92
C VAL A 131 -2.91 5.40 -0.96
N LEU A 132 -3.67 5.04 -1.99
CA LEU A 132 -5.06 5.44 -2.17
C LEU A 132 -6.03 4.38 -1.65
N TYR A 133 -5.69 3.10 -1.87
CA TYR A 133 -6.57 1.98 -1.57
C TYR A 133 -5.77 0.69 -1.34
N THR A 134 -6.26 -0.15 -0.46
CA THR A 134 -5.72 -1.49 -0.17
C THR A 134 -6.79 -2.52 -0.46
N SER A 135 -6.44 -3.62 -1.12
CA SER A 135 -7.33 -4.74 -1.44
C SER A 135 -6.65 -6.05 -1.10
N GLU A 136 -7.40 -7.02 -0.62
CA GLU A 136 -6.92 -8.41 -0.46
C GLU A 136 -6.80 -9.12 -1.81
N ALA A 137 -7.53 -8.67 -2.82
CA ALA A 137 -7.46 -9.20 -4.18
C ALA A 137 -6.41 -8.46 -5.04
N SER A 138 -6.03 -9.08 -6.17
CA SER A 138 -5.07 -8.51 -7.12
C SER A 138 -5.70 -7.34 -7.88
N ILE A 139 -5.12 -6.14 -7.73
CA ILE A 139 -5.42 -4.97 -8.58
C ILE A 139 -4.39 -4.93 -9.70
N GLN A 140 -4.84 -4.86 -10.95
CA GLN A 140 -3.96 -4.93 -12.11
C GLN A 140 -4.20 -3.76 -13.08
N ALA A 141 -3.11 -3.30 -13.71
CA ALA A 141 -3.10 -2.35 -14.81
C ALA A 141 -3.93 -1.07 -14.59
N PRO A 142 -3.72 -0.29 -13.52
CA PRO A 142 -4.49 0.93 -13.30
C PRO A 142 -4.20 1.99 -14.37
N ASN A 143 -5.26 2.50 -15.01
CA ASN A 143 -5.22 3.54 -16.03
C ASN A 143 -5.95 4.79 -15.54
N TRP A 144 -5.38 5.97 -15.77
CA TRP A 144 -6.03 7.23 -15.48
C TRP A 144 -7.20 7.50 -16.45
N THR A 145 -8.32 7.99 -15.91
CA THR A 145 -9.33 8.62 -16.78
C THR A 145 -8.80 9.95 -17.31
N PRO A 146 -9.17 10.37 -18.54
CA PRO A 146 -8.64 11.60 -19.15
C PRO A 146 -8.90 12.87 -18.33
N ASP A 147 -9.96 12.89 -17.51
CA ASP A 147 -10.29 14.00 -16.62
C ASP A 147 -9.50 13.99 -15.30
N GLY A 148 -8.66 12.96 -15.08
CA GLY A 148 -7.84 12.81 -13.87
C GLY A 148 -8.63 12.56 -12.59
N ARG A 149 -9.92 12.18 -12.66
CA ARG A 149 -10.78 12.01 -11.48
C ARG A 149 -10.90 10.58 -10.99
N ALA A 150 -10.51 9.63 -11.82
CA ALA A 150 -10.60 8.21 -11.49
C ALA A 150 -9.46 7.39 -12.09
N LEU A 151 -9.30 6.18 -11.55
CA LEU A 151 -8.48 5.12 -12.12
C LEU A 151 -9.39 3.98 -12.54
N ILE A 152 -9.10 3.36 -13.69
CA ILE A 152 -9.75 2.12 -14.12
C ILE A 152 -8.73 1.00 -13.98
N TYR A 153 -9.12 -0.10 -13.33
CA TYR A 153 -8.26 -1.25 -13.13
C TYR A 153 -9.02 -2.57 -13.27
N ASN A 154 -8.28 -3.65 -13.48
CA ASN A 154 -8.81 -5.01 -13.46
C ASN A 154 -8.65 -5.62 -12.07
N GLN A 155 -9.67 -6.38 -11.63
CA GLN A 155 -9.64 -7.25 -10.47
C GLN A 155 -10.62 -8.40 -10.66
N ASP A 156 -10.17 -9.63 -10.48
CA ASP A 156 -10.98 -10.86 -10.57
C ASP A 156 -11.79 -10.97 -11.87
N GLY A 157 -11.19 -10.57 -13.00
CA GLY A 157 -11.82 -10.59 -14.31
C GLY A 157 -12.83 -9.47 -14.56
N LEU A 158 -13.07 -8.59 -13.61
CA LEU A 158 -13.95 -7.44 -13.76
C LEU A 158 -13.13 -6.14 -13.90
N LEU A 159 -13.74 -5.14 -14.51
CA LEU A 159 -13.18 -3.80 -14.56
C LEU A 159 -13.85 -2.91 -13.51
N TYR A 160 -13.04 -2.14 -12.82
CA TYR A 160 -13.46 -1.24 -11.76
C TYR A 160 -13.08 0.19 -12.09
N ARG A 161 -13.95 1.12 -11.73
CA ARG A 161 -13.66 2.54 -11.63
C ARG A 161 -13.44 2.91 -10.17
N PHE A 162 -12.24 3.40 -9.87
CA PHE A 162 -11.88 3.92 -8.55
C PHE A 162 -11.96 5.45 -8.56
N ASP A 163 -12.93 6.00 -7.85
CA ASP A 163 -13.10 7.45 -7.74
C ASP A 163 -12.11 8.03 -6.72
N LEU A 164 -11.31 9.01 -7.15
CA LEU A 164 -10.23 9.57 -6.34
C LEU A 164 -10.73 10.46 -5.19
N ALA A 165 -11.89 11.08 -5.33
CA ALA A 165 -12.44 11.96 -4.30
C ALA A 165 -13.05 11.16 -3.15
N THR A 166 -13.82 10.13 -3.48
CA THR A 166 -14.49 9.27 -2.49
C THR A 166 -13.62 8.11 -2.01
N ARG A 167 -12.57 7.77 -2.77
CA ARG A 167 -11.70 6.60 -2.59
C ARG A 167 -12.48 5.28 -2.56
N ARG A 168 -13.48 5.15 -3.43
CA ARG A 168 -14.30 3.96 -3.52
C ARG A 168 -14.27 3.37 -4.92
N PRO A 169 -14.07 2.04 -5.03
CA PRO A 169 -14.23 1.33 -6.28
C PRO A 169 -15.71 1.06 -6.58
N SER A 170 -16.03 1.02 -7.86
CA SER A 170 -17.32 0.55 -8.39
C SER A 170 -17.08 -0.26 -9.64
N VAL A 171 -17.84 -1.34 -9.82
CA VAL A 171 -17.75 -2.19 -11.03
C VAL A 171 -18.26 -1.43 -12.25
N ILE A 172 -17.52 -1.51 -13.35
CA ILE A 172 -18.00 -1.10 -14.67
C ILE A 172 -18.75 -2.29 -15.27
N PRO A 173 -20.05 -2.16 -15.58
CA PRO A 173 -20.84 -3.28 -16.11
C PRO A 173 -20.44 -3.57 -17.57
N THR A 174 -19.62 -4.58 -17.79
CA THR A 174 -19.13 -4.99 -19.12
C THR A 174 -19.93 -6.16 -19.71
N GLY A 175 -21.20 -6.32 -19.35
CA GLY A 175 -22.09 -7.34 -19.86
C GLY A 175 -21.55 -8.76 -19.65
N PHE A 176 -21.40 -9.52 -20.73
CA PHE A 176 -20.87 -10.90 -20.67
C PHE A 176 -19.34 -10.96 -20.44
N ALA A 177 -18.60 -9.87 -20.66
CA ALA A 177 -17.15 -9.83 -20.53
C ALA A 177 -16.74 -9.73 -19.05
N THR A 178 -16.75 -10.86 -18.35
CA THR A 178 -16.46 -11.00 -16.92
C THR A 178 -15.21 -11.80 -16.62
N GLN A 179 -14.45 -12.17 -17.63
CA GLN A 179 -13.16 -12.84 -17.53
C GLN A 179 -12.08 -12.01 -18.25
N ASN A 180 -12.05 -10.70 -17.91
CA ASN A 180 -11.07 -9.80 -18.50
C ASN A 180 -9.70 -10.08 -17.90
N ASN A 181 -8.67 -10.06 -18.75
CA ASN A 181 -7.30 -10.01 -18.27
C ASN A 181 -6.89 -8.57 -17.94
N ASN A 182 -5.62 -8.34 -17.65
CA ASN A 182 -5.09 -7.02 -17.29
C ASN A 182 -5.02 -6.03 -18.48
N ASP A 183 -5.27 -6.48 -19.72
CA ASP A 183 -5.18 -5.64 -20.91
C ASP A 183 -6.48 -4.86 -21.12
N HIS A 184 -6.47 -3.62 -20.72
CA HIS A 184 -7.55 -2.68 -21.02
C HIS A 184 -6.98 -1.29 -21.29
N VAL A 185 -7.68 -0.50 -22.08
CA VAL A 185 -7.23 0.83 -22.50
C VAL A 185 -8.41 1.77 -22.70
N LEU A 186 -8.23 3.03 -22.31
CA LEU A 186 -9.19 4.08 -22.58
C LEU A 186 -8.94 4.70 -23.97
N SER A 187 -10.02 5.02 -24.69
CA SER A 187 -9.89 5.85 -25.88
C SER A 187 -9.40 7.26 -25.49
N PRO A 188 -8.68 7.95 -26.41
CA PRO A 188 -8.16 9.30 -26.11
C PRO A 188 -9.25 10.32 -25.73
N ASP A 189 -10.47 10.15 -26.22
CA ASP A 189 -11.61 11.00 -25.89
C ASP A 189 -12.34 10.57 -24.61
N GLY A 190 -11.87 9.48 -23.95
CA GLY A 190 -12.41 8.98 -22.71
C GLY A 190 -13.81 8.36 -22.80
N ARG A 191 -14.36 8.15 -24.00
CA ARG A 191 -15.73 7.64 -24.15
C ARG A 191 -15.82 6.14 -24.24
N TRP A 192 -14.72 5.47 -24.61
CA TRP A 192 -14.67 4.04 -24.87
C TRP A 192 -13.59 3.37 -24.03
N LEU A 193 -13.87 2.12 -23.71
CA LEU A 193 -12.96 1.23 -23.02
C LEU A 193 -12.74 0.00 -23.90
N GLY A 194 -11.49 -0.19 -24.36
CA GLY A 194 -11.03 -1.42 -24.96
C GLY A 194 -10.67 -2.41 -23.86
N LEU A 195 -11.06 -3.66 -24.00
CA LEU A 195 -10.80 -4.72 -23.02
C LEU A 195 -10.47 -6.04 -23.73
N SER A 196 -9.66 -6.85 -23.08
CA SER A 196 -9.32 -8.20 -23.51
C SER A 196 -10.02 -9.21 -22.59
N HIS A 197 -10.92 -10.01 -23.17
CA HIS A 197 -11.73 -10.97 -22.47
C HIS A 197 -11.39 -12.40 -22.89
N HIS A 198 -11.22 -13.32 -21.93
CA HIS A 198 -11.09 -14.74 -22.21
C HIS A 198 -12.48 -15.28 -22.57
N ALA A 199 -12.75 -15.35 -23.88
CA ALA A 199 -14.06 -15.69 -24.42
C ALA A 199 -14.27 -17.20 -24.48
N PRO A 200 -15.19 -17.79 -23.67
CA PRO A 200 -15.44 -19.23 -23.66
C PRO A 200 -15.87 -19.76 -25.03
N GLU A 201 -16.67 -19.01 -25.78
CA GLU A 201 -17.14 -19.33 -27.14
C GLU A 201 -16.02 -19.40 -28.16
N HIS A 202 -14.86 -18.81 -27.88
CA HIS A 202 -13.63 -18.89 -28.66
C HIS A 202 -12.57 -19.80 -28.03
N GLY A 203 -12.98 -20.77 -27.22
CA GLY A 203 -12.09 -21.72 -26.53
C GLY A 203 -11.21 -21.07 -25.47
N GLY A 204 -11.66 -20.01 -24.83
CA GLY A 204 -10.94 -19.29 -23.77
C GLY A 204 -9.84 -18.38 -24.28
N ARG A 205 -9.78 -18.11 -25.58
CA ARG A 205 -8.81 -17.18 -26.17
C ARG A 205 -9.13 -15.74 -25.76
N SER A 206 -8.11 -14.93 -25.63
CA SER A 206 -8.26 -13.48 -25.46
C SER A 206 -8.78 -12.84 -26.73
N ILE A 207 -9.96 -12.25 -26.63
CA ILE A 207 -10.63 -11.52 -27.71
C ILE A 207 -10.77 -10.07 -27.28
N ILE A 208 -10.58 -9.15 -28.22
CA ILE A 208 -10.67 -7.70 -27.95
C ILE A 208 -12.10 -7.23 -28.19
N TYR A 209 -12.61 -6.54 -27.21
CA TYR A 209 -13.93 -5.90 -27.24
C TYR A 209 -13.81 -4.40 -26.93
N VAL A 210 -14.82 -3.65 -27.34
CA VAL A 210 -15.02 -2.25 -26.94
C VAL A 210 -16.36 -2.08 -26.28
N VAL A 211 -16.39 -1.27 -25.23
CA VAL A 211 -17.61 -0.92 -24.47
C VAL A 211 -17.58 0.57 -24.12
N PRO A 212 -18.71 1.27 -23.97
CA PRO A 212 -18.72 2.61 -23.44
C PRO A 212 -18.07 2.65 -22.04
N ILE A 213 -17.43 3.76 -21.68
CA ILE A 213 -16.71 3.89 -20.39
C ILE A 213 -17.64 3.69 -19.17
N GLU A 214 -18.91 4.00 -19.32
CA GLU A 214 -19.93 3.78 -18.28
C GLU A 214 -20.46 2.34 -18.26
N GLY A 215 -19.96 1.49 -19.14
CA GLY A 215 -20.39 0.12 -19.29
C GLY A 215 -21.42 -0.09 -20.39
N GLY A 216 -21.85 -1.35 -20.54
CA GLY A 216 -22.84 -1.76 -21.54
C GLY A 216 -22.49 -3.10 -22.19
N THR A 217 -23.10 -3.38 -23.33
CA THR A 217 -22.83 -4.61 -24.09
C THR A 217 -21.53 -4.47 -24.89
N PRO A 218 -20.54 -5.34 -24.67
CA PRO A 218 -19.28 -5.31 -25.43
C PRO A 218 -19.52 -5.62 -26.91
N ARG A 219 -18.82 -4.90 -27.76
CA ARG A 219 -18.75 -5.15 -29.20
C ARG A 219 -17.37 -5.70 -29.56
N GLN A 220 -17.34 -6.87 -30.16
CA GLN A 220 -16.12 -7.52 -30.61
C GLN A 220 -15.39 -6.69 -31.69
N VAL A 221 -14.08 -6.63 -31.59
CA VAL A 221 -13.20 -5.92 -32.55
C VAL A 221 -12.31 -6.90 -33.32
N THR A 222 -11.84 -7.98 -32.67
CA THR A 222 -10.98 -8.99 -33.28
C THR A 222 -11.56 -10.38 -33.13
#